data_d30ee40df54b67666bc940036a57b73d
#
_entry.id   d30ee40df54b67666bc940036a57b73d
#
_cell.length_a   1.000
_cell.length_b   1.000
_cell.length_c   1.000
_cell.angle_alpha   90.00
_cell.angle_beta   90.00
_cell.angle_gamma   90.00
#
_symmetry.space_group_name_H-M   'P 1'
#
loop_
_entity.id
_entity.type
_entity.pdbx_description
1 polymer ?
#
loop_
_entity_poly.entity_id
_entity_poly.type
_entity_poly.pdbx_seq_one_letter_code
_entity_poly.pdbx_strand_id
1 'polypeptide(L)'
;ITTSFFTMLRDKFHPYGPSKSGFEAMSAGHAAEFLPDGITVNVVVPGGPADTTMVPEETGWNREELVKPIMMTYPILWLCSEEAAAVTGYRYVAGHWDPEQSIAQNRSKTEAPIAWPSLAQDPVWPGGKPS
;
A
#
# COMPACT_ATOMS: atom_id res chain seq x y z
N ILE A 1 2.96 6.38 0.49
CA ILE A 1 2.39 5.85 -0.78
C ILE A 1 3.44 5.02 -1.50
N THR A 2 3.10 3.77 -1.83
CA THR A 2 3.95 2.87 -2.61
C THR A 2 3.29 2.53 -3.96
N THR A 3 3.51 1.35 -4.49
CA THR A 3 2.93 0.90 -5.75
C THR A 3 2.44 -0.55 -5.65
N SER A 4 1.86 -1.09 -6.72
CA SER A 4 1.44 -2.49 -6.75
C SER A 4 2.65 -3.44 -6.70
N PHE A 5 2.49 -4.61 -6.11
CA PHE A 5 3.54 -5.64 -6.11
C PHE A 5 3.93 -6.06 -7.53
N PHE A 6 2.97 -6.06 -8.46
CA PHE A 6 3.26 -6.27 -9.88
C PHE A 6 4.30 -5.26 -10.41
N THR A 7 4.12 -3.97 -10.10
CA THR A 7 5.06 -2.92 -10.53
C THR A 7 6.42 -3.05 -9.85
N MET A 8 6.46 -3.46 -8.59
CA MET A 8 7.70 -3.67 -7.85
C MET A 8 8.62 -4.73 -8.49
N LEU A 9 8.00 -5.77 -9.09
CA LEU A 9 8.70 -6.92 -9.68
C LEU A 9 8.84 -6.84 -11.20
N ARG A 10 8.28 -5.80 -11.83
CA ARG A 10 8.23 -5.66 -13.29
C ARG A 10 9.61 -5.36 -13.86
N ASP A 11 9.93 -5.99 -15.00
CA ASP A 11 11.12 -5.67 -15.78
C ASP A 11 11.12 -4.21 -16.27
N LYS A 12 12.29 -3.64 -16.46
CA LYS A 12 12.48 -2.25 -16.94
C LYS A 12 11.91 -1.15 -16.01
N PHE A 13 11.51 -1.50 -14.78
CA PHE A 13 11.01 -0.56 -13.77
C PHE A 13 12.07 -0.23 -12.70
N HIS A 14 13.34 -0.43 -13.01
CA HIS A 14 14.45 -0.04 -12.16
C HIS A 14 14.86 1.44 -12.40
N PRO A 15 15.16 2.20 -11.34
CA PRO A 15 15.14 1.82 -9.92
C PRO A 15 13.79 1.99 -9.21
N TYR A 16 12.72 2.35 -9.92
CA TYR A 16 11.41 2.67 -9.32
C TYR A 16 10.82 1.51 -8.50
N GLY A 17 10.68 0.33 -9.10
CA GLY A 17 10.14 -0.85 -8.42
C GLY A 17 10.89 -1.19 -7.13
N PRO A 18 12.23 -1.38 -7.18
CA PRO A 18 13.05 -1.64 -5.99
C PRO A 18 12.95 -0.55 -4.92
N SER A 19 12.91 0.73 -5.29
CA SER A 19 12.75 1.83 -4.34
C SER A 19 11.43 1.76 -3.59
N LYS A 20 10.35 1.42 -4.28
CA LYS A 20 9.01 1.27 -3.68
C LYS A 20 8.90 -0.01 -2.84
N SER A 21 9.58 -1.09 -3.22
CA SER A 21 9.69 -2.31 -2.42
C SER A 21 10.41 -2.04 -1.09
N GLY A 22 11.53 -1.35 -1.12
CA GLY A 22 12.26 -0.95 0.08
C GLY A 22 11.41 -0.06 0.98
N PHE A 23 10.68 0.88 0.40
CA PHE A 23 9.79 1.76 1.15
C PHE A 23 8.60 1.01 1.76
N GLU A 24 8.05 0.02 1.06
CA GLU A 24 7.00 -0.87 1.59
C GLU A 24 7.52 -1.67 2.80
N ALA A 25 8.69 -2.31 2.69
CA ALA A 25 9.30 -3.07 3.77
C ALA A 25 9.64 -2.19 4.99
N MET A 26 10.19 -0.99 4.75
CA MET A 26 10.45 0.00 5.81
C MET A 26 9.16 0.41 6.53
N SER A 27 8.07 0.61 5.78
CA SER A 27 6.78 0.97 6.37
C SER A 27 6.23 -0.13 7.28
N ALA A 28 6.45 -1.41 6.93
CA ALA A 28 6.09 -2.54 7.81
C ALA A 28 6.89 -2.52 9.12
N GLY A 29 8.21 -2.29 9.03
CA GLY A 29 9.06 -2.14 10.21
C GLY A 29 8.62 -0.99 11.12
N HIS A 30 8.39 0.19 10.53
CA HIS A 30 7.92 1.37 11.28
C HIS A 30 6.55 1.15 11.92
N ALA A 31 5.63 0.41 11.28
CA ALA A 31 4.32 0.11 11.87
C ALA A 31 4.44 -0.68 13.17
N ALA A 32 5.41 -1.61 13.24
CA ALA A 32 5.69 -2.37 14.45
C ALA A 32 6.48 -1.54 15.49
N GLU A 33 7.51 -0.82 15.03
CA GLU A 33 8.41 -0.06 15.89
C GLU A 33 7.72 1.08 16.65
N PHE A 34 6.81 1.81 15.96
CA PHE A 34 6.17 3.00 16.51
C PHE A 34 4.81 2.74 17.18
N LEU A 35 4.34 1.49 17.13
CA LEU A 35 3.08 1.12 17.78
C LEU A 35 3.05 1.45 19.29
N PRO A 36 4.12 1.21 20.08
CA PRO A 36 4.13 1.56 21.49
C PRO A 36 3.99 3.08 21.77
N ASP A 37 4.37 3.90 20.79
CA ASP A 37 4.28 5.37 20.87
C ASP A 37 2.92 5.91 20.37
N GLY A 38 2.00 5.02 19.98
CA GLY A 38 0.69 5.39 19.47
C GLY A 38 0.73 5.98 18.05
N ILE A 39 1.81 5.77 17.31
CA ILE A 39 1.94 6.24 15.92
C ILE A 39 1.52 5.12 14.97
N THR A 40 0.59 5.41 14.07
CA THR A 40 0.11 4.47 13.07
C THR A 40 0.84 4.68 11.74
N VAL A 41 1.20 3.57 11.10
CA VAL A 41 1.85 3.58 9.78
C VAL A 41 1.08 2.64 8.85
N ASN A 42 0.57 3.19 7.78
CA ASN A 42 -0.19 2.47 6.76
C ASN A 42 0.30 2.83 5.36
N VAL A 43 0.01 1.98 4.40
CA VAL A 43 0.36 2.19 3.00
C VAL A 43 -0.90 2.32 2.16
N VAL A 44 -0.91 3.28 1.25
CA VAL A 44 -1.96 3.41 0.23
C VAL A 44 -1.31 3.32 -1.14
N VAL A 45 -1.91 2.51 -2.02
CA VAL A 45 -1.45 2.33 -3.40
C VAL A 45 -2.60 2.58 -4.37
N PRO A 46 -2.32 3.12 -5.58
CA PRO A 46 -3.36 3.26 -6.59
C PRO A 46 -3.98 1.92 -7.00
N GLY A 47 -3.19 0.87 -7.09
CA GLY A 47 -3.60 -0.46 -7.58
C GLY A 47 -3.34 -0.68 -9.07
N GLY A 48 -3.05 0.39 -9.81
CA GLY A 48 -2.73 0.40 -11.23
C GLY A 48 -2.08 1.72 -11.63
N PRO A 49 -1.82 1.92 -12.94
CA PRO A 49 -1.35 3.21 -13.44
C PRO A 49 -2.35 4.31 -13.08
N ALA A 50 -1.85 5.39 -12.50
CA ALA A 50 -2.67 6.55 -12.13
C ALA A 50 -2.66 7.61 -13.23
N ASP A 51 -3.80 8.25 -13.46
CA ASP A 51 -3.97 9.30 -14.44
C ASP A 51 -3.24 10.58 -14.02
N THR A 52 -1.95 10.57 -14.21
CA THR A 52 -1.02 11.66 -13.87
C THR A 52 0.03 11.82 -14.96
N THR A 53 0.78 12.90 -14.91
CA THR A 53 1.92 13.16 -15.82
C THR A 53 3.03 12.09 -15.70
N MET A 54 3.03 11.26 -14.66
CA MET A 54 3.96 10.14 -14.52
C MET A 54 3.69 9.01 -15.52
N VAL A 55 2.49 8.94 -16.07
CA VAL A 55 2.15 8.04 -17.18
C VAL A 55 2.30 8.83 -18.47
N PRO A 56 3.36 8.56 -19.28
CA PRO A 56 3.63 9.31 -20.51
C PRO A 56 2.52 9.11 -21.55
N GLU A 57 2.28 10.12 -22.38
CA GLU A 57 1.28 10.03 -23.46
C GLU A 57 1.64 8.97 -24.51
N GLU A 58 2.93 8.76 -24.71
CA GLU A 58 3.48 7.77 -25.65
C GLU A 58 3.11 6.33 -25.31
N THR A 59 2.59 6.05 -24.10
CA THR A 59 2.05 4.73 -23.76
C THR A 59 0.86 4.35 -24.62
N GLY A 60 0.14 5.34 -25.14
CA GLY A 60 -1.09 5.14 -25.91
C GLY A 60 -2.26 4.59 -25.08
N TRP A 61 -2.12 4.54 -23.76
CA TRP A 61 -3.20 4.03 -22.89
C TRP A 61 -4.39 4.98 -22.85
N ASN A 62 -5.59 4.40 -22.83
CA ASN A 62 -6.79 5.17 -22.61
C ASN A 62 -6.80 5.75 -21.21
N ARG A 63 -6.71 7.06 -21.11
CA ARG A 63 -6.62 7.77 -19.81
C ARG A 63 -7.89 7.60 -18.96
N GLU A 64 -9.04 7.32 -19.58
CA GLU A 64 -10.28 7.06 -18.84
C GLU A 64 -10.26 5.73 -18.08
N GLU A 65 -9.41 4.79 -18.47
CA GLU A 65 -9.24 3.49 -17.82
C GLU A 65 -8.18 3.54 -16.69
N LEU A 66 -7.44 4.64 -16.58
CA LEU A 66 -6.44 4.81 -15.53
C LEU A 66 -7.11 5.12 -14.18
N VAL A 67 -6.45 4.72 -13.09
CA VAL A 67 -6.91 5.05 -11.75
C VAL A 67 -6.91 6.57 -11.57
N LYS A 68 -8.06 7.14 -11.30
CA LYS A 68 -8.16 8.59 -11.09
C LYS A 68 -7.53 8.98 -9.76
N PRO A 69 -6.73 10.07 -9.70
CA PRO A 69 -6.05 10.51 -8.48
C PRO A 69 -6.99 10.72 -7.29
N ILE A 70 -8.24 11.11 -7.55
CA ILE A 70 -9.26 11.29 -6.51
C ILE A 70 -9.50 10.01 -5.69
N MET A 71 -9.31 8.83 -6.27
CA MET A 71 -9.49 7.56 -5.58
C MET A 71 -8.56 7.41 -4.39
N MET A 72 -7.36 8.02 -4.45
CA MET A 72 -6.41 7.99 -3.35
C MET A 72 -6.91 8.74 -2.11
N THR A 73 -7.77 9.73 -2.29
CA THR A 73 -8.24 10.58 -1.19
C THR A 73 -9.14 9.84 -0.22
N TYR A 74 -9.94 8.90 -0.68
CA TYR A 74 -10.91 8.19 0.16
C TYR A 74 -10.24 7.39 1.30
N PRO A 75 -9.35 6.43 1.01
CA PRO A 75 -8.68 5.70 2.10
C PRO A 75 -7.74 6.61 2.91
N ILE A 76 -7.13 7.64 2.31
CA ILE A 76 -6.25 8.57 3.04
C ILE A 76 -7.06 9.38 4.05
N LEU A 77 -8.19 9.96 3.66
CA LEU A 77 -9.03 10.73 4.58
C LEU A 77 -9.57 9.87 5.72
N TRP A 78 -9.99 8.64 5.41
CA TRP A 78 -10.41 7.71 6.46
C TRP A 78 -9.25 7.38 7.41
N LEU A 79 -8.05 7.08 6.91
CA LEU A 79 -6.87 6.79 7.74
C LEU A 79 -6.45 7.98 8.62
N CYS A 80 -6.82 9.21 8.24
CA CYS A 80 -6.59 10.42 9.05
C CYS A 80 -7.73 10.71 10.03
N SER A 81 -8.77 9.87 10.10
CA SER A 81 -9.90 10.07 10.99
C SER A 81 -9.74 9.34 12.34
N GLU A 82 -10.52 9.74 13.33
CA GLU A 82 -10.57 9.07 14.64
C GLU A 82 -11.01 7.60 14.53
N GLU A 83 -11.82 7.26 13.53
CA GLU A 83 -12.26 5.88 13.27
C GLU A 83 -11.08 4.95 12.97
N ALA A 84 -10.04 5.47 12.37
CA ALA A 84 -8.83 4.73 12.02
C ALA A 84 -7.68 4.91 13.03
N ALA A 85 -7.89 5.55 14.17
CA ALA A 85 -6.83 5.92 15.11
C ALA A 85 -5.97 4.75 15.61
N ALA A 86 -6.51 3.52 15.60
CA ALA A 86 -5.79 2.30 15.98
C ALA A 86 -5.38 1.42 14.78
N VAL A 87 -5.60 1.89 13.56
CA VAL A 87 -5.29 1.12 12.35
C VAL A 87 -3.83 1.33 11.96
N THR A 88 -3.03 0.28 12.03
CA THR A 88 -1.60 0.32 11.66
C THR A 88 -1.16 -1.01 11.05
N GLY A 89 -0.16 -0.98 10.18
CA GLY A 89 0.42 -2.19 9.58
C GLY A 89 -0.32 -2.72 8.35
N TYR A 90 -1.20 -1.93 7.76
CA TYR A 90 -1.98 -2.34 6.59
C TYR A 90 -1.68 -1.53 5.34
N ARG A 91 -1.94 -2.15 4.18
CA ARG A 91 -1.94 -1.49 2.87
C ARG A 91 -3.34 -1.55 2.26
N TYR A 92 -3.69 -0.51 1.52
CA TYR A 92 -5.01 -0.33 0.90
C TYR A 92 -4.85 -0.06 -0.60
N VAL A 93 -5.65 -0.74 -1.42
CA VAL A 93 -5.70 -0.53 -2.88
C VAL A 93 -6.78 0.47 -3.20
N ALA A 94 -6.41 1.73 -3.39
CA ALA A 94 -7.34 2.84 -3.58
C ALA A 94 -8.23 2.71 -4.81
N GLY A 95 -7.71 2.15 -5.91
CA GLY A 95 -8.50 1.94 -7.14
C GLY A 95 -9.68 0.98 -6.98
N HIS A 96 -9.70 0.18 -5.92
CA HIS A 96 -10.82 -0.71 -5.57
C HIS A 96 -11.70 -0.17 -4.45
N TRP A 97 -11.38 1.01 -3.90
CA TRP A 97 -12.19 1.65 -2.87
C TRP A 97 -13.48 2.20 -3.49
N ASP A 98 -14.60 1.91 -2.87
CA ASP A 98 -15.91 2.38 -3.31
C ASP A 98 -16.48 3.34 -2.23
N PRO A 99 -16.57 4.65 -2.52
CA PRO A 99 -17.06 5.63 -1.55
C PRO A 99 -18.52 5.43 -1.12
N GLU A 100 -19.29 4.67 -1.91
CA GLU A 100 -20.69 4.36 -1.58
C GLU A 100 -20.84 3.16 -0.62
N GLN A 101 -19.74 2.45 -0.34
CA GLN A 101 -19.73 1.31 0.57
C GLN A 101 -19.24 1.70 1.97
N SER A 102 -19.61 0.88 2.96
CA SER A 102 -19.11 1.06 4.32
C SER A 102 -17.60 0.84 4.40
N ILE A 103 -16.96 1.39 5.43
CA ILE A 103 -15.54 1.18 5.71
C ILE A 103 -15.22 -0.33 5.84
N ALA A 104 -16.06 -1.09 6.54
CA ALA A 104 -15.86 -2.54 6.69
C ALA A 104 -15.86 -3.27 5.35
N GLN A 105 -16.74 -2.91 4.42
CA GLN A 105 -16.78 -3.49 3.08
C GLN A 105 -15.55 -3.08 2.26
N ASN A 106 -15.14 -1.83 2.33
CA ASN A 106 -13.93 -1.36 1.66
C ASN A 106 -12.68 -2.06 2.20
N ARG A 107 -12.53 -2.17 3.52
CA ARG A 107 -11.42 -2.91 4.13
C ARG A 107 -11.37 -4.35 3.65
N SER A 108 -12.49 -5.05 3.63
CA SER A 108 -12.53 -6.45 3.18
C SER A 108 -12.08 -6.67 1.74
N LYS A 109 -12.20 -5.65 0.89
CA LYS A 109 -11.82 -5.70 -0.54
C LYS A 109 -10.42 -5.19 -0.82
N THR A 110 -9.94 -4.23 -0.03
CA THR A 110 -8.75 -3.43 -0.38
C THR A 110 -7.59 -3.61 0.57
N GLU A 111 -7.85 -4.11 1.79
CA GLU A 111 -6.87 -4.22 2.86
C GLU A 111 -6.03 -5.50 2.75
N ALA A 112 -4.75 -5.36 3.01
CA ALA A 112 -3.82 -6.47 3.23
C ALA A 112 -2.73 -6.01 4.21
N PRO A 113 -1.98 -6.91 4.84
CA PRO A 113 -0.79 -6.53 5.58
C PRO A 113 0.23 -5.79 4.69
N ILE A 114 0.97 -4.85 5.28
CA ILE A 114 2.08 -4.20 4.57
C ILE A 114 3.15 -5.24 4.23
N ALA A 115 3.80 -5.07 3.10
CA ALA A 115 4.82 -5.96 2.56
C ALA A 115 4.25 -7.38 2.30
N TRP A 116 5.00 -8.40 2.65
CA TRP A 116 4.66 -9.81 2.35
C TRP A 116 5.03 -10.74 3.52
N PRO A 117 4.40 -10.54 4.69
CA PRO A 117 4.74 -11.29 5.90
C PRO A 117 4.51 -12.80 5.78
N SER A 118 3.65 -13.24 4.86
CA SER A 118 3.42 -14.67 4.59
C SER A 118 4.67 -15.39 4.06
N LEU A 119 5.61 -14.67 3.47
CA LEU A 119 6.87 -15.22 2.98
C LEU A 119 7.99 -15.24 4.05
N ALA A 120 7.76 -14.65 5.20
CA ALA A 120 8.75 -14.52 6.29
C ALA A 120 8.41 -15.37 7.51
N GLN A 121 7.63 -16.45 7.33
CA GLN A 121 7.10 -17.22 8.47
C GLN A 121 8.10 -18.17 9.13
N ASP A 122 9.10 -18.64 8.39
CA ASP A 122 10.07 -19.62 8.86
C ASP A 122 11.52 -19.15 8.75
N PRO A 123 11.91 -18.06 9.46
CA PRO A 123 13.28 -17.59 9.43
C PRO A 123 14.22 -18.59 10.13
N VAL A 124 15.41 -18.79 9.55
CA VAL A 124 16.49 -19.49 10.24
C VAL A 124 17.16 -18.50 11.19
N TRP A 125 16.95 -18.67 12.48
CA TRP A 125 17.44 -17.76 13.50
C TRP A 125 18.15 -18.50 14.64
N PRO A 126 19.33 -18.03 15.11
CA PRO A 126 20.00 -18.61 16.26
C PRO A 126 19.11 -18.56 17.51
N GLY A 127 18.87 -19.71 18.13
CA GLY A 127 18.01 -19.79 19.32
C GLY A 127 16.51 -19.83 19.05
N GLY A 128 16.10 -19.94 17.78
CA GLY A 128 14.70 -20.01 17.39
C GLY A 128 14.17 -18.72 16.75
N LYS A 129 12.86 -18.56 16.70
CA LYS A 129 12.20 -17.39 16.08
C LYS A 129 12.55 -16.11 16.83
N PRO A 130 12.87 -14.98 16.14
CA PRO A 130 13.03 -13.70 16.81
C PRO A 130 11.72 -13.30 17.50
N SER A 131 11.83 -12.73 18.68
CA SER A 131 10.72 -12.16 19.45
C SER A 131 10.11 -10.93 18.78
#